data_b78d82c3d9453cdf8e8079724c95764e
#
_entry.id   b78d82c3d9453cdf8e8079724c95764e
#
_cell.length_a   1.000
_cell.length_b   1.000
_cell.length_c   1.000
_cell.angle_alpha   90.00
_cell.angle_beta   90.00
_cell.angle_gamma   90.00
#
_symmetry.space_group_name_H-M   'P 1'
#
loop_
_entity.id
_entity.type
_entity.pdbx_description
1 polymer ?
#
loop_
_entity_poly.entity_id
_entity_poly.type
_entity_poly.pdbx_seq_one_letter_code
_entity_poly.pdbx_strand_id
1 'polypeptide(L)'
;IRFRVEKDNTYTFNDIVKGEINFEASSVGGDFIIRKRDGFPTYNFAVVVDDHLMGITHVLRGDDHIANTPKQMMIYEAFDWEYPEFGHMTLIINSETGKKLSKRDESILQFIEQYKELGYLPEAMFNFITLLGWSPVGEEEIFNKSWENLSSMVLIDLVTISSLK
;
A
#
# COMPACT_ATOMS: atom_id res chain seq x y z
N ILE A 1 -18.13 -18.60 -7.41
CA ILE A 1 -16.94 -19.11 -8.12
C ILE A 1 -15.76 -19.03 -7.17
N ARG A 2 -14.94 -20.09 -7.14
CA ARG A 2 -13.69 -20.13 -6.38
C ARG A 2 -12.50 -20.14 -7.33
N PHE A 3 -11.44 -19.44 -6.94
CA PHE A 3 -10.14 -19.54 -7.54
C PHE A 3 -9.41 -20.73 -6.91
N ARG A 4 -8.83 -21.59 -7.73
CA ARG A 4 -8.06 -22.74 -7.29
C ARG A 4 -6.60 -22.32 -7.12
N VAL A 5 -6.05 -22.54 -5.93
CA VAL A 5 -4.66 -22.19 -5.60
C VAL A 5 -3.77 -23.40 -5.82
N GLU A 6 -2.73 -23.23 -6.63
CA GLU A 6 -1.66 -24.22 -6.78
C GLU A 6 -0.66 -24.04 -5.63
N LYS A 7 -0.70 -24.97 -4.66
CA LYS A 7 -0.05 -24.83 -3.36
C LYS A 7 1.46 -24.82 -3.40
N ASP A 8 2.05 -25.38 -4.43
CA ASP A 8 3.51 -25.56 -4.54
C ASP A 8 4.22 -24.35 -5.17
N ASN A 9 3.46 -23.31 -5.53
CA ASN A 9 4.02 -22.09 -6.12
C ASN A 9 4.50 -21.13 -5.04
N THR A 10 5.58 -20.40 -5.36
CA THR A 10 6.07 -19.26 -4.59
C THR A 10 5.87 -17.98 -5.41
N TYR A 11 5.33 -16.97 -4.79
CA TYR A 11 5.12 -15.65 -5.37
C TYR A 11 6.13 -14.68 -4.80
N THR A 12 6.95 -14.11 -5.66
CA THR A 12 7.95 -13.10 -5.31
C THR A 12 7.62 -11.81 -6.03
N PHE A 13 7.59 -10.71 -5.30
CA PHE A 13 7.50 -9.39 -5.89
C PHE A 13 8.42 -8.41 -5.18
N ASN A 14 8.85 -7.40 -5.91
CA ASN A 14 9.65 -6.31 -5.34
C ASN A 14 8.72 -5.17 -4.94
N ASP A 15 8.51 -5.02 -3.63
CA ASP A 15 7.72 -3.91 -3.08
C ASP A 15 8.54 -2.63 -3.10
N ILE A 16 7.97 -1.55 -3.62
CA ILE A 16 8.68 -0.26 -3.77
C ILE A 16 9.18 0.27 -2.42
N VAL A 17 8.47 -0.01 -1.33
CA VAL A 17 8.78 0.49 0.01
C VAL A 17 9.55 -0.52 0.84
N LYS A 18 9.13 -1.79 0.79
CA LYS A 18 9.64 -2.86 1.68
C LYS A 18 10.72 -3.74 1.02
N GLY A 19 10.96 -3.60 -0.28
CA GLY A 19 11.89 -4.43 -1.03
C GLY A 19 11.31 -5.80 -1.39
N GLU A 20 12.14 -6.80 -1.56
CA GLU A 20 11.72 -8.13 -1.99
C GLU A 20 10.87 -8.84 -0.94
N ILE A 21 9.69 -9.30 -1.35
CA ILE A 21 8.73 -10.03 -0.53
C ILE A 21 8.42 -11.37 -1.19
N ASN A 22 8.51 -12.43 -0.40
CA ASN A 22 8.26 -13.80 -0.84
C ASN A 22 7.05 -14.39 -0.10
N PHE A 23 6.13 -15.01 -0.83
CA PHE A 23 5.00 -15.75 -0.29
C PHE A 23 4.91 -17.14 -0.88
N GLU A 24 4.73 -18.14 -0.03
CA GLU A 24 4.30 -19.45 -0.47
C GLU A 24 2.79 -19.44 -0.74
N ALA A 25 2.35 -20.02 -1.86
CA ALA A 25 0.92 -20.11 -2.20
C ALA A 25 0.11 -20.80 -1.10
N SER A 26 0.71 -21.74 -0.37
CA SER A 26 0.12 -22.39 0.80
C SER A 26 -0.29 -21.41 1.90
N SER A 27 0.43 -20.29 2.06
CA SER A 27 0.20 -19.29 3.13
C SER A 27 -1.04 -18.41 2.88
N VAL A 28 -1.57 -18.35 1.66
CA VAL A 28 -2.77 -17.55 1.36
C VAL A 28 -4.08 -18.18 1.85
N GLY A 29 -4.02 -19.36 2.49
CA GLY A 29 -5.18 -20.04 3.07
C GLY A 29 -5.96 -20.94 2.10
N GLY A 30 -5.36 -21.29 0.95
CA GLY A 30 -5.97 -22.17 -0.06
C GLY A 30 -6.96 -21.47 -0.98
N ASP A 31 -7.86 -22.24 -1.60
CA ASP A 31 -8.84 -21.75 -2.57
C ASP A 31 -9.67 -20.60 -2.00
N PHE A 32 -9.81 -19.52 -2.75
CA PHE A 32 -10.57 -18.36 -2.31
C PHE A 32 -11.70 -17.98 -3.27
N ILE A 33 -12.73 -17.33 -2.73
CA ILE A 33 -13.90 -16.92 -3.51
C ILE A 33 -13.56 -15.67 -4.30
N ILE A 34 -13.82 -15.68 -5.61
CA ILE A 34 -13.70 -14.52 -6.50
C ILE A 34 -15.07 -13.92 -6.88
N ARG A 35 -16.15 -14.74 -6.87
CA ARG A 35 -17.52 -14.29 -7.10
C ARG A 35 -18.46 -14.90 -6.08
N LYS A 36 -19.22 -14.07 -5.40
CA LYS A 36 -20.22 -14.43 -4.38
C LYS A 36 -21.46 -15.10 -5.01
N ARG A 37 -22.35 -15.61 -4.16
CA ARG A 37 -23.64 -16.20 -4.59
C ARG A 37 -24.58 -15.20 -5.25
N ASP A 38 -24.57 -13.97 -4.77
CA ASP A 38 -25.35 -12.84 -5.28
C ASP A 38 -24.83 -12.30 -6.63
N GLY A 39 -23.74 -12.87 -7.14
CA GLY A 39 -23.15 -12.49 -8.42
C GLY A 39 -22.08 -11.41 -8.32
N PHE A 40 -21.92 -10.76 -7.16
CA PHE A 40 -20.92 -9.71 -6.97
C PHE A 40 -19.50 -10.30 -6.83
N PRO A 41 -18.48 -9.59 -7.35
CA PRO A 41 -17.09 -9.98 -7.16
C PRO A 41 -16.68 -9.81 -5.69
N THR A 42 -15.64 -10.52 -5.29
CA THR A 42 -14.94 -10.24 -4.03
C THR A 42 -13.90 -9.15 -4.25
N TYR A 43 -13.42 -8.54 -3.16
CA TYR A 43 -12.46 -7.43 -3.19
C TYR A 43 -11.24 -7.71 -4.09
N ASN A 44 -10.52 -8.80 -3.86
CA ASN A 44 -9.30 -9.10 -4.62
C ASN A 44 -9.55 -9.29 -6.12
N PHE A 45 -10.71 -9.83 -6.50
CA PHE A 45 -11.06 -10.00 -7.90
C PHE A 45 -11.48 -8.68 -8.54
N ALA A 46 -12.30 -7.88 -7.85
CA ALA A 46 -12.77 -6.60 -8.36
C ALA A 46 -11.62 -5.64 -8.60
N VAL A 47 -10.72 -5.50 -7.61
CA VAL A 47 -9.60 -4.56 -7.71
C VAL A 47 -8.65 -4.92 -8.85
N VAL A 48 -8.36 -6.20 -9.07
CA VAL A 48 -7.49 -6.64 -10.17
C VAL A 48 -8.09 -6.28 -11.53
N VAL A 49 -9.40 -6.52 -11.70
CA VAL A 49 -10.09 -6.21 -12.96
C VAL A 49 -10.13 -4.70 -13.19
N ASP A 50 -10.47 -3.93 -12.17
CA ASP A 50 -10.55 -2.47 -12.25
C ASP A 50 -9.17 -1.88 -12.52
N ASP A 51 -8.13 -2.28 -11.79
CA ASP A 51 -6.76 -1.79 -11.96
C ASP A 51 -6.23 -2.08 -13.37
N HIS A 52 -6.46 -3.29 -13.89
CA HIS A 52 -6.06 -3.64 -15.25
C HIS A 52 -6.79 -2.80 -16.30
N LEU A 53 -8.12 -2.73 -16.22
CA LEU A 53 -8.94 -1.99 -17.20
C LEU A 53 -8.71 -0.47 -17.15
N MET A 54 -8.35 0.06 -15.99
CA MET A 54 -8.01 1.47 -15.80
C MET A 54 -6.55 1.78 -16.14
N GLY A 55 -5.72 0.79 -16.45
CA GLY A 55 -4.30 0.96 -16.76
C GLY A 55 -3.48 1.45 -15.57
N ILE A 56 -3.81 0.99 -14.36
CA ILE A 56 -3.07 1.32 -13.14
C ILE A 56 -1.67 0.70 -13.22
N THR A 57 -0.66 1.52 -13.06
CA THR A 57 0.75 1.11 -13.13
C THR A 57 1.38 0.89 -11.75
N HIS A 58 0.87 1.57 -10.71
CA HIS A 58 1.41 1.50 -9.35
C HIS A 58 0.26 1.42 -8.34
N VAL A 59 0.35 0.50 -7.38
CA VAL A 59 -0.61 0.33 -6.29
C VAL A 59 0.09 0.66 -4.97
N LEU A 60 -0.12 1.89 -4.47
CA LEU A 60 0.40 2.35 -3.19
C LEU A 60 -0.70 2.27 -2.13
N ARG A 61 -0.48 1.49 -1.06
CA ARG A 61 -1.51 1.23 -0.06
C ARG A 61 -0.91 0.90 1.32
N GLY A 62 -1.75 0.81 2.34
CA GLY A 62 -1.30 0.38 3.67
C GLY A 62 -0.82 -1.08 3.69
N ASP A 63 0.12 -1.40 4.57
CA ASP A 63 0.72 -2.75 4.67
C ASP A 63 -0.23 -3.80 5.25
N ASP A 64 -1.39 -3.41 5.78
CA ASP A 64 -2.50 -4.33 6.08
C ASP A 64 -3.05 -5.04 4.83
N HIS A 65 -2.73 -4.56 3.64
CA HIS A 65 -3.08 -5.18 2.36
C HIS A 65 -2.00 -6.10 1.79
N ILE A 66 -0.82 -6.21 2.40
CA ILE A 66 0.30 -6.98 1.86
C ILE A 66 -0.07 -8.46 1.64
N ALA A 67 -0.85 -9.05 2.54
CA ALA A 67 -1.36 -10.42 2.42
C ALA A 67 -2.40 -10.62 1.30
N ASN A 68 -2.92 -9.55 0.70
CA ASN A 68 -3.80 -9.61 -0.46
C ASN A 68 -3.02 -9.72 -1.77
N THR A 69 -1.79 -9.21 -1.79
CA THR A 69 -0.97 -9.11 -3.01
C THR A 69 -0.77 -10.45 -3.71
N PRO A 70 -0.41 -11.57 -3.03
CA PRO A 70 -0.28 -12.86 -3.69
C PRO A 70 -1.58 -13.33 -4.35
N LYS A 71 -2.74 -13.09 -3.72
CA LYS A 71 -4.05 -13.45 -4.30
C LYS A 71 -4.35 -12.65 -5.57
N GLN A 72 -3.95 -11.38 -5.57
CA GLN A 72 -4.11 -10.50 -6.72
C GLN A 72 -3.17 -10.92 -7.85
N MET A 73 -1.90 -11.20 -7.55
CA MET A 73 -0.94 -11.73 -8.53
C MET A 73 -1.44 -13.02 -9.20
N MET A 74 -1.96 -13.98 -8.41
CA MET A 74 -2.57 -15.20 -8.95
C MET A 74 -3.72 -14.91 -9.92
N ILE A 75 -4.52 -13.88 -9.66
CA ILE A 75 -5.61 -13.49 -10.55
C ILE A 75 -5.08 -12.85 -11.83
N TYR A 76 -4.08 -11.97 -11.74
CA TYR A 76 -3.41 -11.38 -12.90
C TYR A 76 -2.82 -12.47 -13.81
N GLU A 77 -2.08 -13.42 -13.24
CA GLU A 77 -1.50 -14.54 -13.96
C GLU A 77 -2.55 -15.42 -14.66
N ALA A 78 -3.69 -15.68 -13.98
CA ALA A 78 -4.77 -16.48 -14.55
C ALA A 78 -5.44 -15.82 -15.78
N PHE A 79 -5.30 -14.52 -15.95
CA PHE A 79 -5.74 -13.77 -17.11
C PHE A 79 -4.61 -13.47 -18.11
N ASP A 80 -3.38 -13.92 -17.82
CA ASP A 80 -2.20 -13.58 -18.61
C ASP A 80 -2.00 -12.05 -18.71
N TRP A 81 -2.24 -11.36 -17.60
CA TRP A 81 -2.08 -9.92 -17.45
C TRP A 81 -0.80 -9.58 -16.68
N GLU A 82 -0.13 -8.52 -17.10
CA GLU A 82 0.93 -7.91 -16.30
C GLU A 82 0.33 -7.23 -15.07
N TYR A 83 0.96 -7.40 -13.91
CA TYR A 83 0.53 -6.74 -12.68
C TYR A 83 1.27 -5.41 -12.46
N PRO A 84 0.64 -4.44 -11.75
CA PRO A 84 1.25 -3.17 -11.41
C PRO A 84 2.41 -3.35 -10.42
N GLU A 85 3.23 -2.33 -10.29
CA GLU A 85 4.17 -2.24 -9.17
C GLU A 85 3.41 -2.03 -7.86
N PHE A 86 3.85 -2.73 -6.79
CA PHE A 86 3.22 -2.62 -5.48
C PHE A 86 4.12 -1.87 -4.50
N GLY A 87 3.51 -1.02 -3.66
CA GLY A 87 4.18 -0.36 -2.55
C GLY A 87 3.29 -0.34 -1.31
N HIS A 88 3.79 -0.93 -0.21
CA HIS A 88 3.04 -1.06 1.03
C HIS A 88 3.60 -0.13 2.11
N MET A 89 2.85 0.95 2.37
CA MET A 89 3.20 1.98 3.34
C MET A 89 2.91 1.51 4.77
N THR A 90 3.77 1.90 5.71
CA THR A 90 3.56 1.64 7.13
C THR A 90 2.27 2.28 7.64
N LEU A 91 1.51 1.55 8.44
CA LEU A 91 0.29 2.06 9.04
C LEU A 91 0.60 3.00 10.21
N ILE A 92 -0.20 4.07 10.31
CA ILE A 92 -0.21 4.92 11.51
C ILE A 92 -1.02 4.20 12.59
N ILE A 93 -0.41 3.98 13.73
CA ILE A 93 -1.02 3.30 14.88
C ILE A 93 -1.18 4.26 16.05
N ASN A 94 -2.16 4.00 16.90
CA ASN A 94 -2.31 4.67 18.17
C ASN A 94 -1.24 4.14 19.14
N SER A 95 -0.43 5.03 19.72
CA SER A 95 0.67 4.66 20.62
C SER A 95 0.23 3.98 21.91
N GLU A 96 -0.98 4.29 22.39
CA GLU A 96 -1.51 3.72 23.65
C GLU A 96 -2.12 2.33 23.44
N THR A 97 -2.83 2.14 22.32
CA THR A 97 -3.58 0.90 22.07
C THR A 97 -2.88 -0.06 21.12
N GLY A 98 -1.85 0.40 20.39
CA GLY A 98 -1.17 -0.35 19.33
C GLY A 98 -2.05 -0.65 18.11
N LYS A 99 -3.26 -0.14 18.06
CA LYS A 99 -4.22 -0.38 16.97
C LYS A 99 -4.08 0.65 15.86
N LYS A 100 -4.38 0.22 14.63
CA LYS A 100 -4.51 1.12 13.48
C LYS A 100 -5.45 2.26 13.80
N LEU A 101 -5.06 3.49 13.47
CA LEU A 101 -5.96 4.65 13.59
C LEU A 101 -7.20 4.45 12.73
N SER A 102 -8.37 4.71 13.32
CA SER A 102 -9.66 4.54 12.66
C SER A 102 -10.43 5.84 12.66
N LYS A 103 -10.98 6.22 11.51
CA LYS A 103 -11.90 7.39 11.40
C LYS A 103 -13.14 7.32 12.29
N ARG A 104 -13.35 6.21 13.01
CA ARG A 104 -14.45 6.01 13.96
C ARG A 104 -14.04 6.30 15.41
N ASP A 105 -12.77 6.58 15.65
CA ASP A 105 -12.24 6.86 16.98
C ASP A 105 -12.26 8.38 17.21
N GLU A 106 -13.31 8.88 17.84
CA GLU A 106 -13.51 10.31 18.10
C GLU A 106 -12.53 10.88 19.14
N SER A 107 -11.76 10.04 19.84
CA SER A 107 -10.77 10.47 20.82
C SER A 107 -9.47 10.99 20.19
N ILE A 108 -9.29 10.83 18.89
CA ILE A 108 -8.07 11.16 18.16
C ILE A 108 -8.38 12.16 17.05
N LEU A 109 -7.50 13.15 16.87
CA LEU A 109 -7.57 14.07 15.74
C LEU A 109 -7.36 13.31 14.44
N GLN A 110 -8.34 13.32 13.54
CA GLN A 110 -8.35 12.48 12.34
C GLN A 110 -8.49 13.28 11.05
N PHE A 111 -8.97 14.51 11.18
CA PHE A 111 -9.27 15.36 10.04
C PHE A 111 -8.31 16.54 9.98
N ILE A 112 -7.89 16.88 8.79
CA ILE A 112 -6.94 17.98 8.53
C ILE A 112 -7.49 19.32 9.05
N GLU A 113 -8.80 19.51 9.01
CA GLU A 113 -9.48 20.68 9.52
C GLU A 113 -9.22 20.89 11.02
N GLN A 114 -9.20 19.81 11.79
CA GLN A 114 -8.94 19.85 13.23
C GLN A 114 -7.52 20.34 13.54
N TYR A 115 -6.53 19.87 12.78
CA TYR A 115 -5.14 20.33 12.90
C TYR A 115 -5.00 21.80 12.50
N LYS A 116 -5.71 22.23 11.44
CA LYS A 116 -5.74 23.62 11.02
C LYS A 116 -6.33 24.53 12.10
N GLU A 117 -7.44 24.13 12.75
CA GLU A 117 -8.08 24.86 13.86
C GLU A 117 -7.15 24.96 15.07
N LEU A 118 -6.31 23.98 15.32
CA LEU A 118 -5.28 24.00 16.37
C LEU A 118 -4.03 24.82 15.98
N GLY A 119 -3.98 25.36 14.76
CA GLY A 119 -2.91 26.24 14.31
C GLY A 119 -1.67 25.52 13.75
N TYR A 120 -1.77 24.23 13.42
CA TYR A 120 -0.68 23.54 12.72
C TYR A 120 -0.51 24.08 11.31
N LEU A 121 0.74 24.34 10.93
CA LEU A 121 1.08 24.80 9.59
C LEU A 121 1.01 23.62 8.60
N PRO A 122 0.46 23.82 7.37
CA PRO A 122 0.39 22.78 6.35
C PRO A 122 1.77 22.17 6.03
N GLU A 123 2.81 22.97 5.97
CA GLU A 123 4.18 22.54 5.68
C GLU A 123 4.74 21.62 6.78
N ALA A 124 4.45 21.93 8.04
CA ALA A 124 4.86 21.10 9.17
C ALA A 124 4.12 19.75 9.17
N MET A 125 2.83 19.78 8.89
CA MET A 125 2.01 18.56 8.75
C MET A 125 2.50 17.69 7.60
N PHE A 126 2.78 18.29 6.46
CA PHE A 126 3.28 17.56 5.30
C PHE A 126 4.65 16.93 5.59
N ASN A 127 5.57 17.68 6.18
CA ASN A 127 6.90 17.19 6.58
C ASN A 127 6.77 15.99 7.55
N PHE A 128 5.93 16.11 8.56
CA PHE A 128 5.68 15.06 9.55
C PHE A 128 5.13 13.79 8.90
N ILE A 129 4.09 13.91 8.05
CA ILE A 129 3.47 12.77 7.39
C ILE A 129 4.46 12.08 6.43
N THR A 130 5.30 12.85 5.73
CA THR A 130 6.32 12.31 4.84
C THR A 130 7.30 11.41 5.61
N LEU A 131 7.75 11.82 6.78
CA LEU A 131 8.68 11.05 7.64
C LEU A 131 8.06 9.78 8.23
N LEU A 132 6.73 9.66 8.27
CA LEU A 132 6.09 8.43 8.72
C LEU A 132 6.22 7.27 7.73
N GLY A 133 6.43 7.56 6.46
CA GLY A 133 6.52 6.54 5.40
C GLY A 133 7.84 6.52 4.65
N TRP A 134 8.72 7.50 4.90
CA TRP A 134 9.97 7.65 4.18
C TRP A 134 11.08 8.15 5.11
N SER A 135 12.28 7.61 4.94
CA SER A 135 13.49 8.07 5.66
C SER A 135 14.44 8.68 4.65
N PRO A 136 14.78 9.97 4.79
CA PRO A 136 15.72 10.62 3.89
C PRO A 136 17.13 10.04 4.01
N VAL A 137 17.91 10.18 2.95
CA VAL A 137 19.35 9.89 2.99
C VAL A 137 20.03 11.05 3.69
N GLY A 138 20.39 10.89 4.95
CA GLY A 138 21.02 11.91 5.79
C GLY A 138 20.31 12.11 7.12
N GLU A 139 20.75 13.13 7.88
CA GLU A 139 20.23 13.45 9.21
C GLU A 139 19.20 14.61 9.20
N GLU A 140 18.85 15.15 8.02
CA GLU A 140 17.89 16.24 7.91
C GLU A 140 16.46 15.71 8.01
N GLU A 141 15.76 16.09 9.07
CA GLU A 141 14.34 15.76 9.30
C GLU A 141 13.39 16.93 8.98
N ILE A 142 13.92 18.11 8.64
CA ILE A 142 13.13 19.29 8.30
C ILE A 142 13.42 19.70 6.88
N PHE A 143 12.41 19.59 6.02
CA PHE A 143 12.51 19.91 4.60
C PHE A 143 11.95 21.31 4.33
N ASN A 144 12.83 22.28 4.08
CA ASN A 144 12.48 23.64 3.64
C ASN A 144 12.16 23.72 2.15
N LYS A 145 11.46 22.72 1.62
CA LYS A 145 11.12 22.64 0.19
C LYS A 145 9.62 22.70 0.00
N SER A 146 9.19 23.26 -1.14
CA SER A 146 7.78 23.20 -1.50
C SER A 146 7.34 21.73 -1.61
N TRP A 147 6.06 21.46 -1.36
CA TRP A 147 5.50 20.12 -1.46
C TRP A 147 5.76 19.46 -2.84
N GLU A 148 5.85 20.25 -3.91
CA GLU A 148 6.20 19.78 -5.26
C GLU A 148 7.60 19.18 -5.34
N ASN A 149 8.55 19.81 -4.66
CA ASN A 149 9.93 19.32 -4.60
C ASN A 149 10.05 18.09 -3.69
N LEU A 150 9.31 18.04 -2.57
CA LEU A 150 9.30 16.90 -1.67
C LEU A 150 8.62 15.70 -2.32
N SER A 151 7.48 15.88 -2.97
CA SER A 151 6.78 14.79 -3.64
C SER A 151 7.63 14.16 -4.75
N SER A 152 8.36 14.98 -5.53
CA SER A 152 9.27 14.47 -6.54
C SER A 152 10.48 13.74 -5.95
N MET A 153 11.03 14.20 -4.82
CA MET A 153 12.13 13.53 -4.12
C MET A 153 11.69 12.19 -3.52
N VAL A 154 10.56 12.15 -2.85
CA VAL A 154 10.00 10.90 -2.29
C VAL A 154 9.73 9.88 -3.41
N LEU A 155 9.17 10.31 -4.53
CA LEU A 155 8.94 9.43 -5.68
C LEU A 155 10.25 8.98 -6.34
N ILE A 156 11.23 9.87 -6.48
CA ILE A 156 12.54 9.54 -7.05
C ILE A 156 13.28 8.55 -6.15
N ASP A 157 13.29 8.74 -4.84
CA ASP A 157 13.96 7.84 -3.91
C ASP A 157 13.28 6.46 -3.89
N LEU A 158 11.94 6.41 -3.91
CA LEU A 158 11.19 5.16 -4.02
C LEU A 158 11.50 4.41 -5.33
N VAL A 159 11.58 5.12 -6.44
CA VAL A 159 11.93 4.56 -7.75
C VAL A 159 13.41 4.17 -7.82
N THR A 160 14.31 4.99 -7.23
CA THR A 160 15.76 4.73 -7.26
C THR A 160 16.12 3.51 -6.40
N ILE A 161 15.47 3.30 -5.25
CA ILE A 161 15.66 2.11 -4.42
C ILE A 161 15.27 0.84 -5.19
N SER A 162 14.24 0.88 -6.01
CA SER A 162 13.82 -0.26 -6.83
C SER A 162 14.77 -0.56 -8.00
N SER A 163 15.54 0.44 -8.46
CA SER A 163 16.44 0.30 -9.63
C SER A 163 17.92 0.02 -9.27
N LEU A 164 18.27 0.06 -7.99
CA LEU A 164 19.66 -0.15 -7.50
C LEU A 164 19.95 -1.58 -7.01
N LYS A 165 19.10 -2.55 -7.34
CA LYS A 165 19.34 -3.98 -7.03
C LYS A 165 19.58 -4.81 -8.26
#